data_511f0f7c65933ebc6811517f9254706c
#
_entry.id   511f0f7c65933ebc6811517f9254706c
#
_cell.length_a   1.000
_cell.length_b   1.000
_cell.length_c   1.000
_cell.angle_alpha   90.00
_cell.angle_beta   90.00
_cell.angle_gamma   90.00
#
_symmetry.space_group_name_H-M   'P 1'
#
loop_
_entity.id
_entity.type
_entity.pdbx_description
1 polymer ?
#
loop_
_entity_poly.entity_id
_entity_poly.type
_entity_poly.pdbx_seq_one_letter_code
_entity_poly.pdbx_strand_id
1 'polypeptide(L)'
;EEYDILLMPVVPWNAFQHERRAMIFRKIWVDDKERSYLEHIPWIAIPTVMGFPATSVPIGLDGEKMPVNVQVVSGPYEDNKCLRFAKLLEGIYGVNKIPFD
;
A
#
# COMPACT_ATOMS: atom_id res chain seq x y z
N GLU A 1 16.88 17.68 6.86
CA GLU A 1 15.51 17.23 6.95
C GLU A 1 15.28 16.39 8.19
N GLU A 2 14.09 16.51 8.76
CA GLU A 2 13.77 15.80 9.99
C GLU A 2 13.47 14.32 9.78
N TYR A 3 12.98 13.95 8.60
CA TYR A 3 12.53 12.60 8.32
C TYR A 3 13.14 12.05 7.05
N ASP A 4 13.49 10.78 7.08
CA ASP A 4 14.05 10.09 5.92
C ASP A 4 13.01 9.30 5.14
N ILE A 5 12.00 8.78 5.85
CA ILE A 5 11.01 7.87 5.30
C ILE A 5 9.62 8.29 5.75
N LEU A 6 8.66 8.17 4.85
CA LEU A 6 7.24 8.34 5.16
C LEU A 6 6.53 7.00 4.95
N LEU A 7 5.82 6.54 5.96
CA LEU A 7 5.00 5.32 5.87
C LEU A 7 3.54 5.71 5.69
N MET A 8 2.87 5.07 4.76
CA MET A 8 1.45 5.33 4.53
C MET A 8 0.78 4.10 3.92
N PRO A 9 -0.55 3.99 4.00
CA PRO A 9 -1.22 2.89 3.30
C PRO A 9 -1.13 3.07 1.79
N VAL A 10 -1.17 1.96 1.06
CA VAL A 10 -1.24 2.00 -0.41
C VAL A 10 -2.66 2.36 -0.82
N VAL A 11 -3.63 1.69 -0.20
CA VAL A 11 -5.05 1.93 -0.40
C VAL A 11 -5.75 1.83 0.96
N PRO A 12 -6.95 2.39 1.11
CA PRO A 12 -7.63 2.42 2.40
C PRO A 12 -8.33 1.11 2.78
N TRP A 13 -8.16 0.06 1.98
CA TRP A 13 -8.80 -1.23 2.25
C TRP A 13 -7.90 -2.39 1.83
N ASN A 14 -8.25 -3.59 2.30
CA ASN A 14 -7.56 -4.81 1.93
C ASN A 14 -8.20 -5.42 0.69
N ALA A 15 -7.82 -6.67 0.37
CA ALA A 15 -8.39 -7.36 -0.77
C ALA A 15 -9.93 -7.42 -0.68
N PHE A 16 -10.60 -7.25 -1.79
CA PHE A 16 -12.05 -7.22 -1.89
C PHE A 16 -12.52 -8.13 -3.02
N GLN A 17 -13.82 -8.37 -3.07
CA GLN A 17 -14.39 -9.23 -4.10
C GLN A 17 -14.33 -8.57 -5.47
N HIS A 18 -14.30 -9.39 -6.53
CA HIS A 18 -14.25 -8.87 -7.88
C HIS A 18 -15.47 -8.01 -8.19
N GLU A 19 -15.23 -6.88 -8.82
CA GLU A 19 -16.26 -5.93 -9.19
C GLU A 19 -16.10 -5.60 -10.67
N ARG A 20 -17.14 -5.87 -11.46
CA ARG A 20 -17.08 -5.73 -12.92
C ARG A 20 -17.65 -4.43 -13.47
N ARG A 21 -18.25 -3.61 -12.62
CA ARG A 21 -18.77 -2.32 -13.08
C ARG A 21 -17.64 -1.40 -13.52
N ALA A 22 -17.96 -0.39 -14.32
CA ALA A 22 -16.99 0.63 -14.70
C ALA A 22 -16.38 1.26 -13.45
N MET A 23 -15.10 1.66 -13.55
CA MET A 23 -14.34 2.13 -12.38
C MET A 23 -15.07 3.21 -11.57
N ILE A 24 -15.66 4.19 -12.23
CA ILE A 24 -16.33 5.30 -11.54
C ILE A 24 -17.58 4.87 -10.78
N PHE A 25 -18.13 3.72 -11.13
CA PHE A 25 -19.34 3.18 -10.49
C PHE A 25 -19.06 2.08 -9.49
N ARG A 26 -17.80 1.67 -9.34
CA ARG A 26 -17.43 0.60 -8.41
C ARG A 26 -17.53 1.09 -6.97
N LYS A 27 -17.99 0.21 -6.10
CA LYS A 27 -18.14 0.49 -4.68
C LYS A 27 -17.41 -0.56 -3.85
N ILE A 28 -16.91 -0.14 -2.71
CA ILE A 28 -16.20 -1.01 -1.77
C ILE A 28 -16.79 -0.78 -0.39
N TRP A 29 -16.97 -1.86 0.38
CA TRP A 29 -17.43 -1.77 1.75
C TRP A 29 -16.24 -1.62 2.69
N VAL A 30 -16.25 -0.55 3.50
CA VAL A 30 -15.22 -0.27 4.49
C VAL A 30 -15.92 0.06 5.80
N ASP A 31 -15.70 -0.77 6.84
CA ASP A 31 -16.32 -0.61 8.16
C ASP A 31 -17.85 -0.47 8.07
N ASP A 32 -18.48 -1.34 7.28
CA ASP A 32 -19.92 -1.38 7.05
C ASP A 32 -20.47 -0.16 6.30
N LYS A 33 -19.59 0.63 5.68
CA LYS A 33 -19.99 1.75 4.84
C LYS A 33 -19.57 1.52 3.41
N GLU A 34 -20.45 1.83 2.47
CA GLU A 34 -20.13 1.74 1.06
C GLU A 34 -19.33 2.97 0.63
N ARG A 35 -18.17 2.73 0.01
CA ARG A 35 -17.25 3.77 -0.42
C ARG A 35 -16.99 3.66 -1.92
N SER A 36 -16.68 4.79 -2.56
CA SER A 36 -16.30 4.79 -3.97
C SER A 36 -14.96 4.09 -4.16
N TYR A 37 -14.86 3.27 -5.20
CA TYR A 37 -13.61 2.61 -5.57
C TYR A 37 -12.50 3.64 -5.81
N LEU A 38 -12.84 4.83 -6.27
CA LEU A 38 -11.85 5.87 -6.56
C LEU A 38 -11.20 6.46 -5.31
N GLU A 39 -11.69 6.16 -4.12
CA GLU A 39 -11.08 6.67 -2.88
C GLU A 39 -9.71 6.05 -2.60
N HIS A 40 -9.27 5.04 -3.35
CA HIS A 40 -7.92 4.51 -3.21
C HIS A 40 -6.85 5.42 -3.82
N ILE A 41 -7.23 6.28 -4.76
CA ILE A 41 -6.28 7.10 -5.52
C ILE A 41 -5.49 8.08 -4.66
N PRO A 42 -6.07 8.80 -3.68
CA PRO A 42 -5.32 9.80 -2.91
C PRO A 42 -4.05 9.26 -2.26
N TRP A 43 -4.05 8.01 -1.81
CA TRP A 43 -2.88 7.46 -1.12
C TRP A 43 -1.69 7.21 -2.04
N ILE A 44 -1.93 6.83 -3.28
CA ILE A 44 -0.85 6.62 -4.24
C ILE A 44 -0.54 7.88 -5.04
N ALA A 45 -1.43 8.87 -5.03
CA ALA A 45 -1.23 10.12 -5.77
C ALA A 45 -0.13 10.97 -5.16
N ILE A 46 0.03 10.98 -3.85
CA ILE A 46 1.01 11.83 -3.17
C ILE A 46 2.43 11.57 -3.69
N PRO A 47 3.00 10.36 -3.61
CA PRO A 47 4.34 10.15 -4.16
C PRO A 47 4.39 10.29 -5.68
N THR A 48 3.33 9.96 -6.39
CA THR A 48 3.29 10.06 -7.85
C THR A 48 3.40 11.51 -8.31
N VAL A 49 2.61 12.40 -7.71
CA VAL A 49 2.61 13.82 -8.07
C VAL A 49 3.95 14.49 -7.72
N MET A 50 4.52 14.11 -6.57
CA MET A 50 5.79 14.67 -6.12
C MET A 50 6.99 14.08 -6.84
N GLY A 51 6.82 12.97 -7.55
CA GLY A 51 7.94 12.30 -8.21
C GLY A 51 8.86 11.58 -7.26
N PHE A 52 8.34 11.15 -6.10
CA PHE A 52 9.13 10.45 -5.08
C PHE A 52 9.08 8.95 -5.29
N PRO A 53 10.18 8.23 -4.98
CA PRO A 53 10.16 6.77 -5.03
C PRO A 53 9.27 6.20 -3.92
N ALA A 54 8.57 5.12 -4.24
CA ALA A 54 7.69 4.44 -3.30
C ALA A 54 7.80 2.94 -3.49
N THR A 55 7.77 2.21 -2.38
CA THR A 55 7.86 0.74 -2.38
C THR A 55 6.72 0.18 -1.54
N SER A 56 6.02 -0.80 -2.08
CA SER A 56 4.97 -1.52 -1.34
C SER A 56 5.60 -2.72 -0.63
N VAL A 57 5.39 -2.82 0.68
CA VAL A 57 6.01 -3.85 1.50
C VAL A 57 4.93 -4.63 2.23
N PRO A 58 4.91 -5.97 2.10
CA PRO A 58 3.96 -6.77 2.88
C PRO A 58 4.34 -6.76 4.36
N ILE A 59 3.35 -6.56 5.23
CA ILE A 59 3.57 -6.52 6.67
C ILE A 59 2.78 -7.58 7.44
N GLY A 60 1.93 -8.34 6.77
CA GLY A 60 1.17 -9.38 7.42
C GLY A 60 -0.08 -9.75 6.67
N LEU A 61 -0.99 -10.41 7.38
CA LEU A 61 -2.28 -10.83 6.85
C LEU A 61 -3.38 -10.24 7.73
N ASP A 62 -4.53 -9.96 7.13
CA ASP A 62 -5.68 -9.53 7.92
C ASP A 62 -6.41 -10.73 8.55
N GLY A 63 -7.54 -10.48 9.20
CA GLY A 63 -8.31 -11.53 9.86
C GLY A 63 -8.81 -12.63 8.93
N GLU A 64 -8.86 -12.36 7.63
CA GLU A 64 -9.29 -13.33 6.61
C GLU A 64 -8.10 -13.92 5.85
N LYS A 65 -6.88 -13.73 6.36
CA LYS A 65 -5.63 -14.22 5.78
C LYS A 65 -5.31 -13.59 4.42
N MET A 66 -5.82 -12.39 4.17
CA MET A 66 -5.49 -11.64 2.97
C MET A 66 -4.28 -10.72 3.23
N PRO A 67 -3.40 -10.54 2.22
CA PRO A 67 -2.18 -9.74 2.43
C PRO A 67 -2.47 -8.28 2.75
N VAL A 68 -1.66 -7.73 3.66
CA VAL A 68 -1.72 -6.32 4.03
C VAL A 68 -0.35 -5.72 3.79
N ASN A 69 -0.32 -4.60 3.08
CA ASN A 69 0.93 -3.93 2.72
C ASN A 69 0.95 -2.50 3.24
N VAL A 70 2.17 -1.96 3.36
CA VAL A 70 2.39 -0.55 3.68
C VAL A 70 3.23 0.05 2.56
N GLN A 71 3.02 1.33 2.29
CA GLN A 71 3.80 2.07 1.30
C GLN A 71 4.93 2.83 1.97
N VAL A 72 6.15 2.62 1.49
CA VAL A 72 7.35 3.29 1.97
C VAL A 72 7.75 4.35 0.94
N VAL A 73 7.80 5.61 1.36
CA VAL A 73 8.12 6.74 0.46
C VAL A 73 9.37 7.44 0.97
N SER A 74 10.29 7.75 0.06
CA SER A 74 11.50 8.52 0.40
C SER A 74 11.60 9.74 -0.51
N GLY A 75 12.64 10.56 -0.33
CA GLY A 75 12.84 11.76 -1.10
C GLY A 75 13.24 11.49 -2.54
N PRO A 76 13.34 12.55 -3.37
CA PRO A 76 13.67 12.39 -4.79
C PRO A 76 14.98 11.66 -5.00
N TYR A 77 15.00 10.72 -5.93
CA TYR A 77 16.18 9.94 -6.29
C TYR A 77 16.76 9.10 -5.15
N GLU A 78 15.99 8.87 -4.08
CA GLU A 78 16.45 8.06 -2.95
C GLU A 78 15.84 6.65 -2.97
N ASP A 79 15.77 6.05 -4.15
CA ASP A 79 15.21 4.70 -4.34
C ASP A 79 15.89 3.66 -3.45
N ASN A 80 17.22 3.76 -3.30
CA ASN A 80 17.96 2.83 -2.45
C ASN A 80 17.54 2.93 -0.99
N LYS A 81 17.20 4.13 -0.53
CA LYS A 81 16.71 4.34 0.84
C LYS A 81 15.38 3.63 1.05
N CYS A 82 14.47 3.74 0.08
CA CYS A 82 13.20 3.01 0.09
C CYS A 82 13.42 1.51 0.20
N LEU A 83 14.29 0.97 -0.64
CA LEU A 83 14.55 -0.46 -0.68
C LEU A 83 15.23 -0.95 0.60
N ARG A 84 16.13 -0.16 1.18
CA ARG A 84 16.77 -0.51 2.45
C ARG A 84 15.77 -0.57 3.58
N PHE A 85 14.86 0.41 3.64
CA PHE A 85 13.85 0.42 4.67
C PHE A 85 12.84 -0.73 4.48
N ALA A 86 12.50 -1.03 3.25
CA ALA A 86 11.64 -2.18 2.93
C ALA A 86 12.27 -3.48 3.43
N LYS A 87 13.57 -3.62 3.26
CA LYS A 87 14.30 -4.80 3.74
C LYS A 87 14.29 -4.88 5.26
N LEU A 88 14.39 -3.75 5.95
CA LEU A 88 14.31 -3.73 7.41
C LEU A 88 12.92 -4.17 7.87
N LEU A 89 11.86 -3.70 7.22
CA LEU A 89 10.51 -4.10 7.55
C LEU A 89 10.28 -5.59 7.30
N GLU A 90 10.82 -6.11 6.21
CA GLU A 90 10.74 -7.53 5.90
C GLU A 90 11.37 -8.36 7.02
N GLY A 91 12.50 -7.91 7.56
CA GLY A 91 13.16 -8.59 8.68
C GLY A 91 12.34 -8.57 9.95
N ILE A 92 11.55 -7.50 10.17
CA ILE A 92 10.71 -7.36 11.36
C ILE A 92 9.46 -8.21 11.26
N TYR A 93 8.77 -8.17 10.11
CA TYR A 93 7.49 -8.83 9.93
C TYR A 93 7.60 -10.24 9.35
N GLY A 94 8.70 -10.56 8.67
CA GLY A 94 8.94 -11.89 8.15
C GLY A 94 8.02 -12.35 7.04
N VAL A 95 7.34 -11.41 6.36
CA VAL A 95 6.38 -11.74 5.31
C VAL A 95 7.07 -11.61 3.96
N ASN A 96 7.66 -12.70 3.51
CA ASN A 96 8.42 -12.71 2.25
C ASN A 96 8.05 -13.89 1.36
N LYS A 97 6.93 -14.54 1.60
CA LYS A 97 6.50 -15.70 0.81
C LYS A 97 5.66 -15.27 -0.38
N ILE A 98 5.87 -15.96 -1.50
CA ILE A 98 5.00 -15.80 -2.66
C ILE A 98 3.67 -16.49 -2.35
N PRO A 99 2.53 -15.81 -2.51
CA PRO A 99 1.23 -16.35 -2.09
C PRO A 99 0.80 -17.66 -2.76
N PHE A 100 1.40 -18.01 -3.87
CA PHE A 100 0.99 -19.16 -4.66
C PHE A 100 1.92 -20.38 -4.51
N ASP A 101 2.85 -20.31 -3.61
CA ASP A 101 3.77 -21.42 -3.32
C ASP A 101 3.19 -22.38 -2.30
#